data_a4115bcb0bd98cdf4e0e27f1dd84fde1
#
_entry.id   a4115bcb0bd98cdf4e0e27f1dd84fde1
#
_cell.length_a   1.000
_cell.length_b   1.000
_cell.length_c   1.000
_cell.angle_alpha   90.00
_cell.angle_beta   90.00
_cell.angle_gamma   90.00
#
_symmetry.space_group_name_H-M   'P 1'
#
loop_
_entity.id
_entity.type
_entity.pdbx_description
1 polymer ?
#
loop_
_entity_poly.entity_id
_entity_poly.type
_entity_poly.pdbx_seq_one_letter_code
_entity_poly.pdbx_strand_id
1 'polypeptide(L)'
;MNLDFRFGIISDLHIAVPETINNHAHRFHLVEVSIPALEQALEHLATLELDFLLLPGDLTQDGEPENHQWLASKLKQLPFPVYVIPGNHDVPTLLATENSIGFNHFPRYYQACGYQNPSELYYTKEILPGVQLIALNSNQFDAEGQQIGYLDQKQLIWLENTLQQVSERLVLVMIHHNVIEHLPGQSQHSLGKRYMLGNAPVLLEILNKYNVKLLFTGHLHVQDVAQLGEIYEICTGSLVSYPHPYRVVNVQKRDSLHLHIESHRITSVAGWKNLPQISREWLGDRSYPFMVKLLTSPPLNLSLPEAQEYVEQLRYFWADIAQGDTCFNFPDFPPLLRNYFQQYSAITSEQQPKLIDNQASLIIST
;
A
#
# COMPACT_ATOMS: atom_id res chain seq x y z
N MET A 1 12.72 14.36 22.76
CA MET A 1 13.47 14.95 21.62
C MET A 1 12.47 15.66 20.72
N ASN A 2 12.76 16.89 20.30
CA ASN A 2 11.92 17.57 19.32
C ASN A 2 12.28 17.06 17.91
N LEU A 3 11.28 16.65 17.13
CA LEU A 3 11.44 16.23 15.75
C LEU A 3 10.59 17.12 14.85
N ASP A 4 11.13 17.47 13.71
CA ASP A 4 10.41 18.19 12.63
C ASP A 4 11.01 17.72 11.32
N PHE A 5 10.24 16.94 10.52
CA PHE A 5 10.71 16.37 9.27
C PHE A 5 9.55 16.07 8.31
N ARG A 6 9.89 15.94 7.04
CA ARG A 6 8.94 15.69 5.95
C ARG A 6 9.39 14.52 5.09
N PHE A 7 8.48 13.63 4.73
CA PHE A 7 8.79 12.53 3.83
C PHE A 7 7.67 12.25 2.83
N GLY A 8 8.05 11.60 1.73
CA GLY A 8 7.12 11.12 0.73
C GLY A 8 6.79 9.63 0.91
N ILE A 9 5.64 9.21 0.37
CA ILE A 9 5.28 7.79 0.23
C ILE A 9 4.72 7.60 -1.18
N ILE A 10 5.26 6.66 -1.93
CA ILE A 10 4.70 6.17 -3.20
C ILE A 10 4.65 4.65 -3.12
N SER A 11 3.51 4.04 -3.36
CA SER A 11 3.33 2.59 -3.29
C SER A 11 2.89 1.99 -4.62
N ASP A 12 3.18 0.70 -4.78
CA ASP A 12 2.65 -0.10 -5.88
C ASP A 12 2.89 0.57 -7.24
N LEU A 13 4.18 0.79 -7.52
CA LEU A 13 4.68 1.49 -8.72
C LEU A 13 4.47 0.66 -9.97
N HIS A 14 4.57 -0.67 -9.84
CA HIS A 14 4.51 -1.65 -10.92
C HIS A 14 5.26 -1.19 -12.17
N ILE A 15 6.51 -0.73 -11.99
CA ILE A 15 7.34 -0.25 -13.10
C ILE A 15 7.44 -1.31 -14.18
N ALA A 16 7.14 -0.87 -15.40
CA ALA A 16 7.31 -1.67 -16.61
C ALA A 16 7.99 -0.83 -17.67
N VAL A 17 9.22 -1.23 -18.08
CA VAL A 17 9.82 -0.69 -19.30
C VAL A 17 9.01 -1.19 -20.51
N PRO A 18 8.98 -0.48 -21.65
CA PRO A 18 8.07 -0.83 -22.77
C PRO A 18 8.14 -2.29 -23.21
N GLU A 19 9.32 -2.90 -23.14
CA GLU A 19 9.59 -4.26 -23.57
C GLU A 19 9.04 -5.33 -22.64
N THR A 20 8.74 -4.97 -21.36
CA THR A 20 8.23 -5.90 -20.34
C THR A 20 6.73 -5.77 -20.13
N ILE A 21 6.06 -4.83 -20.80
CA ILE A 21 4.60 -4.62 -20.63
C ILE A 21 3.83 -5.86 -21.10
N ASN A 22 3.17 -6.51 -20.14
CA ASN A 22 2.29 -7.65 -20.38
C ASN A 22 0.83 -7.23 -20.53
N ASN A 23 0.19 -7.65 -21.65
CA ASN A 23 -1.21 -7.39 -21.92
C ASN A 23 -2.11 -8.53 -21.39
N HIS A 24 -2.04 -8.83 -20.11
CA HIS A 24 -2.97 -9.77 -19.50
C HIS A 24 -4.39 -9.19 -19.41
N ALA A 25 -5.38 -9.93 -19.89
CA ALA A 25 -6.79 -9.50 -19.92
C ALA A 25 -7.35 -9.14 -18.53
N HIS A 26 -6.73 -9.67 -17.48
CA HIS A 26 -7.15 -9.47 -16.08
C HIS A 26 -6.29 -8.47 -15.30
N ARG A 27 -5.37 -7.75 -15.96
CA ARG A 27 -4.52 -6.77 -15.31
C ARG A 27 -5.34 -5.54 -14.88
N PHE A 28 -5.31 -5.22 -13.57
CA PHE A 28 -5.97 -4.04 -13.02
C PHE A 28 -5.14 -2.76 -13.18
N HIS A 29 -3.82 -2.88 -13.26
CA HIS A 29 -2.88 -1.76 -13.28
C HIS A 29 -2.70 -1.22 -14.70
N LEU A 30 -2.59 0.11 -14.81
CA LEU A 30 -2.17 0.79 -16.05
C LEU A 30 -0.64 0.96 -16.05
N VAL A 31 0.08 -0.14 -16.21
CA VAL A 31 1.56 -0.14 -16.15
C VAL A 31 2.20 0.69 -17.24
N GLU A 32 1.49 0.97 -18.33
CA GLU A 32 1.91 1.87 -19.42
C GLU A 32 2.21 3.29 -18.93
N VAL A 33 1.62 3.70 -17.81
CA VAL A 33 1.86 5.01 -17.22
C VAL A 33 2.87 4.99 -16.08
N SER A 34 3.42 3.82 -15.72
CA SER A 34 4.26 3.65 -14.53
C SER A 34 5.48 4.57 -14.52
N ILE A 35 6.25 4.57 -15.59
CA ILE A 35 7.44 5.41 -15.72
C ILE A 35 7.07 6.91 -15.72
N PRO A 36 6.22 7.42 -16.61
CA PRO A 36 5.92 8.85 -16.61
C PRO A 36 5.16 9.32 -15.37
N ALA A 37 4.35 8.48 -14.73
CA ALA A 37 3.70 8.83 -13.47
C ALA A 37 4.71 8.93 -12.33
N LEU A 38 5.65 7.97 -12.23
CA LEU A 38 6.71 8.04 -11.24
C LEU A 38 7.60 9.27 -11.44
N GLU A 39 8.02 9.55 -12.68
CA GLU A 39 8.85 10.71 -12.97
C GLU A 39 8.17 12.01 -12.53
N GLN A 40 6.90 12.20 -12.85
CA GLN A 40 6.14 13.38 -12.45
C GLN A 40 5.97 13.46 -10.91
N ALA A 41 5.71 12.35 -10.23
CA ALA A 41 5.64 12.32 -8.77
C ALA A 41 6.99 12.71 -8.15
N LEU A 42 8.09 12.15 -8.64
CA LEU A 42 9.44 12.45 -8.15
C LEU A 42 9.87 13.91 -8.43
N GLU A 43 9.51 14.46 -9.58
CA GLU A 43 9.74 15.88 -9.90
C GLU A 43 9.03 16.78 -8.88
N HIS A 44 7.76 16.53 -8.57
CA HIS A 44 7.05 17.29 -7.53
C HIS A 44 7.69 17.11 -6.16
N LEU A 45 7.96 15.88 -5.75
CA LEU A 45 8.57 15.58 -4.43
C LEU A 45 9.96 16.23 -4.27
N ALA A 46 10.73 16.34 -5.36
CA ALA A 46 12.03 17.01 -5.33
C ALA A 46 11.93 18.52 -5.07
N THR A 47 10.76 19.14 -5.26
CA THR A 47 10.54 20.56 -4.92
C THR A 47 10.18 20.79 -3.45
N LEU A 48 9.91 19.73 -2.67
CA LEU A 48 9.35 19.81 -1.31
C LEU A 48 10.38 19.72 -0.18
N GLU A 49 11.68 19.64 -0.49
CA GLU A 49 12.76 19.49 0.51
C GLU A 49 12.47 18.31 1.46
N LEU A 50 12.25 17.12 0.89
CA LEU A 50 11.98 15.91 1.67
C LEU A 50 13.25 15.43 2.40
N ASP A 51 13.09 14.95 3.62
CA ASP A 51 14.14 14.24 4.35
C ASP A 51 14.35 12.82 3.81
N PHE A 52 13.29 12.15 3.33
CA PHE A 52 13.37 10.81 2.70
C PHE A 52 12.08 10.44 1.95
N LEU A 53 12.13 9.32 1.22
CA LEU A 53 11.00 8.71 0.51
C LEU A 53 10.85 7.25 0.94
N LEU A 54 9.61 6.79 1.21
CA LEU A 54 9.26 5.40 1.47
C LEU A 54 8.55 4.79 0.26
N LEU A 55 8.95 3.57 -0.12
CA LEU A 55 8.31 2.78 -1.17
C LEU A 55 7.92 1.41 -0.59
N PRO A 56 6.69 1.24 -0.11
CA PRO A 56 6.24 0.04 0.61
C PRO A 56 5.87 -1.16 -0.29
N GLY A 57 6.65 -1.42 -1.35
CA GLY A 57 6.56 -2.63 -2.17
C GLY A 57 5.82 -2.45 -3.49
N ASP A 58 5.75 -3.56 -4.24
CA ASP A 58 5.24 -3.65 -5.61
C ASP A 58 5.87 -2.60 -6.53
N LEU A 59 7.20 -2.61 -6.53
CA LEU A 59 8.03 -1.65 -7.25
C LEU A 59 8.04 -1.93 -8.75
N THR A 60 7.93 -3.22 -9.15
CA THR A 60 7.97 -3.69 -10.53
C THR A 60 6.71 -4.45 -10.89
N GLN A 61 6.44 -4.62 -12.20
CA GLN A 61 5.22 -5.28 -12.66
C GLN A 61 5.16 -6.75 -12.24
N ASP A 62 6.19 -7.55 -12.57
CA ASP A 62 6.24 -8.99 -12.25
C ASP A 62 7.67 -9.46 -11.96
N GLY A 63 8.50 -8.62 -11.31
CA GLY A 63 9.84 -8.95 -10.85
C GLY A 63 10.90 -8.99 -11.96
N GLU A 64 10.66 -8.34 -13.09
CA GLU A 64 11.56 -8.35 -14.23
C GLU A 64 12.89 -7.64 -13.89
N PRO A 65 14.05 -8.25 -14.21
CA PRO A 65 15.37 -7.67 -13.95
C PRO A 65 15.54 -6.27 -14.53
N GLU A 66 15.03 -6.02 -15.73
CA GLU A 66 15.10 -4.74 -16.44
C GLU A 66 14.35 -3.64 -15.68
N ASN A 67 13.17 -3.96 -15.16
CA ASN A 67 12.36 -3.03 -14.37
C ASN A 67 13.04 -2.67 -13.06
N HIS A 68 13.59 -3.66 -12.34
CA HIS A 68 14.40 -3.43 -11.15
C HIS A 68 15.63 -2.59 -11.43
N GLN A 69 16.35 -2.88 -12.52
CA GLN A 69 17.55 -2.14 -12.92
C GLN A 69 17.23 -0.68 -13.25
N TRP A 70 16.15 -0.46 -14.02
CA TRP A 70 15.69 0.88 -14.37
C TRP A 70 15.36 1.68 -13.12
N LEU A 71 14.50 1.11 -12.24
CA LEU A 71 14.06 1.79 -11.03
C LEU A 71 15.22 2.07 -10.08
N ALA A 72 16.06 1.08 -9.78
CA ALA A 72 17.21 1.26 -8.90
C ALA A 72 18.16 2.36 -9.40
N SER A 73 18.32 2.47 -10.73
CA SER A 73 19.13 3.53 -11.34
C SER A 73 18.48 4.90 -11.20
N LYS A 74 17.16 4.99 -11.31
CA LYS A 74 16.39 6.23 -11.13
C LYS A 74 16.44 6.71 -9.68
N LEU A 75 16.22 5.82 -8.72
CA LEU A 75 16.21 6.16 -7.29
C LEU A 75 17.55 6.68 -6.77
N LYS A 76 18.68 6.20 -7.32
CA LYS A 76 20.02 6.68 -6.96
C LYS A 76 20.30 8.14 -7.35
N GLN A 77 19.52 8.71 -8.26
CA GLN A 77 19.69 10.08 -8.75
C GLN A 77 18.91 11.11 -7.92
N LEU A 78 18.08 10.67 -6.97
CA LEU A 78 17.23 11.55 -6.18
C LEU A 78 18.05 12.35 -5.15
N PRO A 79 17.64 13.59 -4.86
CA PRO A 79 18.36 14.46 -3.90
C PRO A 79 18.14 14.08 -2.44
N PHE A 80 17.30 13.10 -2.16
CA PHE A 80 16.96 12.61 -0.82
C PHE A 80 17.08 11.08 -0.74
N PRO A 81 17.32 10.51 0.45
CA PRO A 81 17.34 9.06 0.65
C PRO A 81 16.02 8.40 0.32
N VAL A 82 16.09 7.19 -0.24
CA VAL A 82 14.92 6.35 -0.53
C VAL A 82 15.04 5.04 0.22
N TYR A 83 13.94 4.57 0.79
CA TYR A 83 13.85 3.29 1.49
C TYR A 83 12.77 2.44 0.86
N VAL A 84 13.11 1.20 0.52
CA VAL A 84 12.21 0.29 -0.19
C VAL A 84 12.10 -1.04 0.53
N ILE A 85 10.98 -1.72 0.34
CA ILE A 85 10.79 -3.15 0.65
C ILE A 85 10.21 -3.86 -0.57
N PRO A 86 10.29 -5.20 -0.68
CA PRO A 86 9.62 -5.91 -1.73
C PRO A 86 8.12 -6.05 -1.47
N GLY A 87 7.31 -5.92 -2.51
CA GLY A 87 5.96 -6.42 -2.59
C GLY A 87 5.91 -7.80 -3.28
N ASN A 88 4.73 -8.38 -3.40
CA ASN A 88 4.57 -9.71 -4.00
C ASN A 88 4.86 -9.72 -5.52
N HIS A 89 4.65 -8.61 -6.22
CA HIS A 89 5.01 -8.47 -7.63
C HIS A 89 6.52 -8.37 -7.86
N ASP A 90 7.30 -7.93 -6.88
CA ASP A 90 8.75 -7.77 -7.01
C ASP A 90 9.51 -9.09 -7.04
N VAL A 91 8.99 -10.10 -6.38
CA VAL A 91 9.60 -11.43 -6.25
C VAL A 91 8.53 -12.51 -6.41
N PRO A 92 7.97 -12.68 -7.60
CA PRO A 92 6.84 -13.57 -7.85
C PRO A 92 7.18 -15.06 -7.63
N THR A 93 8.48 -15.38 -7.59
CA THR A 93 8.98 -16.76 -7.42
C THR A 93 10.13 -16.81 -6.41
N LEU A 94 10.23 -17.94 -5.69
CA LEU A 94 11.30 -18.16 -4.72
C LEU A 94 12.69 -18.15 -5.37
N LEU A 95 12.81 -18.78 -6.52
CA LEU A 95 14.03 -18.85 -7.32
C LEU A 95 13.87 -17.98 -8.57
N ALA A 96 14.99 -17.41 -9.06
CA ALA A 96 14.96 -16.67 -10.31
C ALA A 96 14.47 -17.54 -11.47
N THR A 97 13.73 -16.95 -12.37
CA THR A 97 13.31 -17.51 -13.65
C THR A 97 14.01 -16.77 -14.80
N GLU A 98 13.63 -17.09 -16.02
CA GLU A 98 14.08 -16.33 -17.19
C GLU A 98 13.57 -14.89 -17.19
N ASN A 99 12.38 -14.65 -16.62
CA ASN A 99 11.66 -13.37 -16.69
C ASN A 99 11.54 -12.63 -15.36
N SER A 100 11.95 -13.24 -14.23
CA SER A 100 11.84 -12.60 -12.92
C SER A 100 13.04 -12.90 -12.02
N ILE A 101 13.35 -11.95 -11.13
CA ILE A 101 14.36 -12.16 -10.12
C ILE A 101 13.84 -13.15 -9.05
N GLY A 102 14.75 -13.88 -8.42
CA GLY A 102 14.45 -14.69 -7.25
C GLY A 102 14.52 -13.87 -5.96
N PHE A 103 13.96 -14.42 -4.91
CA PHE A 103 13.79 -13.82 -3.60
C PHE A 103 15.07 -13.15 -3.05
N ASN A 104 16.22 -13.82 -3.16
CA ASN A 104 17.50 -13.32 -2.65
C ASN A 104 18.20 -12.31 -3.58
N HIS A 105 17.61 -11.96 -4.71
CA HIS A 105 18.19 -10.98 -5.62
C HIS A 105 17.76 -9.55 -5.30
N PHE A 106 16.57 -9.36 -4.74
CA PHE A 106 15.98 -8.06 -4.48
C PHE A 106 16.92 -7.11 -3.70
N PRO A 107 17.56 -7.50 -2.58
CA PRO A 107 18.43 -6.60 -1.82
C PRO A 107 19.63 -6.08 -2.63
N ARG A 108 20.09 -6.84 -3.64
CA ARG A 108 21.25 -6.46 -4.46
C ARG A 108 20.96 -5.28 -5.37
N TYR A 109 19.72 -5.16 -5.87
CA TYR A 109 19.29 -4.00 -6.65
C TYR A 109 19.19 -2.74 -5.79
N TYR A 110 18.76 -2.89 -4.54
CA TYR A 110 18.36 -1.79 -3.67
C TYR A 110 19.31 -1.54 -2.48
N GLN A 111 20.61 -1.86 -2.62
CA GLN A 111 21.62 -1.60 -1.59
C GLN A 111 21.66 -0.12 -1.15
N ALA A 112 21.53 0.81 -2.08
CA ALA A 112 21.47 2.24 -1.79
C ALA A 112 20.15 2.68 -1.13
N CYS A 113 19.11 1.83 -1.16
CA CYS A 113 17.75 2.12 -0.71
C CYS A 113 17.38 1.37 0.59
N GLY A 114 18.35 1.13 1.47
CA GLY A 114 18.15 0.53 2.79
C GLY A 114 18.89 -0.79 3.02
N TYR A 115 19.09 -1.60 1.99
CA TYR A 115 19.71 -2.93 2.08
C TYR A 115 21.23 -2.87 2.12
N GLN A 116 21.80 -2.56 3.29
CA GLN A 116 23.27 -2.58 3.46
C GLN A 116 23.86 -3.99 3.35
N ASN A 117 23.13 -5.00 3.83
CA ASN A 117 23.49 -6.40 3.69
C ASN A 117 22.66 -7.06 2.59
N PRO A 118 23.25 -7.46 1.45
CA PRO A 118 22.52 -8.05 0.33
C PRO A 118 21.97 -9.47 0.60
N SER A 119 22.24 -10.03 1.79
CA SER A 119 21.72 -11.33 2.21
C SER A 119 20.49 -11.22 3.10
N GLU A 120 20.06 -10.02 3.48
CA GLU A 120 18.92 -9.77 4.35
C GLU A 120 17.75 -9.19 3.56
N LEU A 121 16.56 -9.76 3.78
CA LEU A 121 15.31 -9.36 3.09
C LEU A 121 14.52 -8.31 3.86
N TYR A 122 14.96 -7.99 5.07
CA TYR A 122 14.41 -6.97 5.94
C TYR A 122 15.56 -6.24 6.65
N TYR A 123 15.33 -5.02 7.08
CA TYR A 123 16.38 -4.20 7.68
C TYR A 123 15.83 -3.18 8.69
N THR A 124 16.72 -2.61 9.47
CA THR A 124 16.44 -1.44 10.29
C THR A 124 17.53 -0.38 10.07
N LYS A 125 17.13 0.88 10.17
CA LYS A 125 18.07 2.00 9.99
C LYS A 125 17.60 3.22 10.77
N GLU A 126 18.52 3.90 11.45
CA GLU A 126 18.29 5.26 11.91
C GLU A 126 18.35 6.18 10.69
N ILE A 127 17.17 6.68 10.27
CA ILE A 127 17.02 7.47 9.04
C ILE A 127 17.20 8.96 9.28
N LEU A 128 16.88 9.40 10.50
CA LEU A 128 17.14 10.74 11.04
C LEU A 128 17.51 10.60 12.52
N PRO A 129 18.20 11.58 13.14
CA PRO A 129 18.49 11.51 14.57
C PRO A 129 17.22 11.28 15.40
N GLY A 130 17.15 10.14 16.10
CA GLY A 130 16.00 9.74 16.91
C GLY A 130 14.80 9.18 16.14
N VAL A 131 14.92 8.92 14.83
CA VAL A 131 13.88 8.28 14.01
C VAL A 131 14.43 6.97 13.43
N GLN A 132 13.80 5.87 13.81
CA GLN A 132 14.16 4.53 13.36
C GLN A 132 13.16 4.01 12.35
N LEU A 133 13.63 3.63 11.17
CA LEU A 133 12.85 2.84 10.20
C LEU A 133 13.08 1.35 10.46
N ILE A 134 11.99 0.60 10.51
CA ILE A 134 11.98 -0.87 10.48
C ILE A 134 11.25 -1.27 9.18
N ALA A 135 11.98 -1.92 8.30
CA ALA A 135 11.51 -2.34 6.97
C ALA A 135 11.36 -3.86 6.97
N LEU A 136 10.11 -4.34 6.95
CA LEU A 136 9.77 -5.76 7.05
C LEU A 136 9.49 -6.34 5.67
N ASN A 137 9.85 -7.60 5.48
CA ASN A 137 9.48 -8.36 4.30
C ASN A 137 8.32 -9.30 4.64
N SER A 138 7.14 -8.99 4.15
CA SER A 138 5.93 -9.81 4.34
C SER A 138 5.70 -10.84 3.23
N ASN A 139 6.55 -10.87 2.19
CA ASN A 139 6.40 -11.86 1.13
C ASN A 139 7.01 -13.18 1.58
N GLN A 140 6.21 -14.23 1.54
CA GLN A 140 6.62 -15.61 1.83
C GLN A 140 5.99 -16.54 0.80
N PHE A 141 6.48 -17.78 0.78
CA PHE A 141 5.91 -18.86 -0.01
C PHE A 141 5.52 -19.99 0.92
N ASP A 142 4.31 -20.51 0.75
CA ASP A 142 3.86 -21.71 1.47
C ASP A 142 4.54 -22.99 0.95
N ALA A 143 4.16 -24.13 1.50
CA ALA A 143 4.72 -25.43 1.12
C ALA A 143 4.38 -25.83 -0.34
N GLU A 144 3.32 -25.28 -0.88
CA GLU A 144 2.86 -25.46 -2.26
C GLU A 144 3.50 -24.44 -3.23
N GLY A 145 4.34 -23.52 -2.71
CA GLY A 145 5.00 -22.48 -3.48
C GLY A 145 4.09 -21.30 -3.86
N GLN A 146 2.94 -21.15 -3.18
CA GLN A 146 2.05 -20.01 -3.37
C GLN A 146 2.52 -18.83 -2.52
N GLN A 147 2.44 -17.63 -3.09
CA GLN A 147 2.75 -16.41 -2.34
C GLN A 147 1.73 -16.17 -1.24
N ILE A 148 2.23 -15.84 -0.06
CA ILE A 148 1.44 -15.48 1.12
C ILE A 148 2.03 -14.24 1.79
N GLY A 149 1.16 -13.43 2.38
CA GLY A 149 1.56 -12.36 3.30
C GLY A 149 1.86 -12.94 4.68
N TYR A 150 3.14 -13.04 5.09
CA TYR A 150 3.50 -13.66 6.37
C TYR A 150 4.88 -13.19 6.86
N LEU A 151 5.05 -13.06 8.18
CA LEU A 151 6.37 -12.85 8.81
C LEU A 151 6.85 -14.15 9.43
N ASP A 152 8.00 -14.63 8.99
CA ASP A 152 8.58 -15.85 9.57
C ASP A 152 9.08 -15.63 11.01
N GLN A 153 9.28 -16.73 11.74
CA GLN A 153 9.70 -16.70 13.13
C GLN A 153 11.06 -16.01 13.34
N LYS A 154 11.96 -16.13 12.36
CA LYS A 154 13.28 -15.51 12.43
C LYS A 154 13.16 -14.00 12.37
N GLN A 155 12.32 -13.49 11.48
CA GLN A 155 12.05 -12.05 11.34
C GLN A 155 11.33 -11.48 12.56
N LEU A 156 10.36 -12.21 13.14
CA LEU A 156 9.68 -11.79 14.37
C LEU A 156 10.62 -11.68 15.57
N ILE A 157 11.51 -12.65 15.75
CA ILE A 157 12.55 -12.61 16.82
C ILE A 157 13.51 -11.44 16.57
N TRP A 158 13.94 -11.23 15.33
CA TRP A 158 14.79 -10.10 14.97
C TRP A 158 14.09 -8.76 15.23
N LEU A 159 12.80 -8.65 14.91
CA LEU A 159 11.99 -7.45 15.16
C LEU A 159 11.94 -7.11 16.65
N GLU A 160 11.62 -8.09 17.51
CA GLU A 160 11.59 -7.88 18.96
C GLU A 160 12.95 -7.41 19.51
N ASN A 161 14.03 -8.07 19.12
CA ASN A 161 15.39 -7.70 19.52
C ASN A 161 15.76 -6.27 19.06
N THR A 162 15.33 -5.90 17.84
CA THR A 162 15.56 -4.56 17.30
C THR A 162 14.78 -3.51 18.09
N LEU A 163 13.49 -3.74 18.33
CA LEU A 163 12.62 -2.82 19.05
C LEU A 163 13.11 -2.59 20.50
N GLN A 164 13.62 -3.61 21.14
CA GLN A 164 14.21 -3.50 22.47
C GLN A 164 15.42 -2.54 22.49
N GLN A 165 16.22 -2.51 21.42
CA GLN A 165 17.40 -1.66 21.32
C GLN A 165 17.08 -0.20 20.95
N VAL A 166 15.92 0.06 20.37
CA VAL A 166 15.54 1.40 19.85
C VAL A 166 14.36 2.03 20.58
N SER A 167 14.06 1.59 21.80
CA SER A 167 12.89 1.98 22.60
C SER A 167 12.73 3.48 22.85
N GLU A 168 13.83 4.26 22.79
CA GLU A 168 13.83 5.71 22.97
C GLU A 168 13.55 6.50 21.68
N ARG A 169 13.40 5.82 20.54
CA ARG A 169 13.26 6.43 19.21
C ARG A 169 11.80 6.47 18.76
N LEU A 170 11.50 7.39 17.86
CA LEU A 170 10.30 7.29 17.03
C LEU A 170 10.51 6.18 16.00
N VAL A 171 9.70 5.13 16.09
CA VAL A 171 9.78 3.99 15.17
C VAL A 171 8.72 4.13 14.08
N LEU A 172 9.16 4.08 12.84
CA LEU A 172 8.32 3.96 11.64
C LEU A 172 8.46 2.53 11.11
N VAL A 173 7.35 1.82 10.91
CA VAL A 173 7.37 0.45 10.35
C VAL A 173 6.83 0.49 8.92
N MET A 174 7.59 -0.07 7.98
CA MET A 174 7.18 -0.22 6.59
C MET A 174 7.03 -1.72 6.29
N ILE A 175 5.86 -2.12 5.79
CA ILE A 175 5.50 -3.49 5.43
C ILE A 175 4.51 -3.45 4.25
N HIS A 176 4.56 -4.42 3.33
CA HIS A 176 3.74 -4.35 2.12
C HIS A 176 2.28 -4.76 2.37
N HIS A 177 2.03 -5.93 2.98
CA HIS A 177 0.68 -6.42 3.27
C HIS A 177 0.04 -5.67 4.43
N ASN A 178 -1.28 -5.47 4.37
CA ASN A 178 -2.02 -4.79 5.43
C ASN A 178 -2.02 -5.58 6.74
N VAL A 179 -1.90 -4.89 7.85
CA VAL A 179 -1.87 -5.44 9.22
C VAL A 179 -3.20 -5.17 9.94
N ILE A 180 -3.81 -4.02 9.67
CA ILE A 180 -5.14 -3.61 10.16
C ILE A 180 -6.13 -3.70 8.99
N GLU A 181 -7.40 -3.98 9.26
CA GLU A 181 -8.43 -3.96 8.23
C GLU A 181 -8.68 -2.53 7.75
N HIS A 182 -8.61 -2.32 6.44
CA HIS A 182 -8.96 -1.07 5.75
C HIS A 182 -10.37 -1.14 5.14
N LEU A 183 -10.91 -2.34 5.01
CA LEU A 183 -12.26 -2.59 4.51
C LEU A 183 -13.05 -3.41 5.53
N PRO A 184 -14.36 -3.17 5.69
CA PRO A 184 -15.20 -3.93 6.61
C PRO A 184 -15.14 -5.43 6.35
N GLY A 185 -14.70 -6.22 7.34
CA GLY A 185 -14.57 -7.67 7.23
C GLY A 185 -13.51 -8.15 6.25
N GLN A 186 -12.47 -7.35 5.99
CA GLN A 186 -11.40 -7.67 5.04
C GLN A 186 -10.73 -9.01 5.35
N SER A 187 -10.46 -9.30 6.63
CA SER A 187 -9.84 -10.56 7.08
C SER A 187 -10.77 -11.78 6.97
N GLN A 188 -12.07 -11.56 6.87
CA GLN A 188 -13.08 -12.63 6.81
C GLN A 188 -13.47 -12.99 5.38
N HIS A 189 -13.39 -12.05 4.45
CA HIS A 189 -13.81 -12.24 3.08
C HIS A 189 -12.65 -12.75 2.21
N SER A 190 -12.88 -13.78 1.39
CA SER A 190 -11.83 -14.40 0.56
C SER A 190 -11.14 -13.43 -0.41
N LEU A 191 -11.85 -12.41 -0.88
CA LEU A 191 -11.29 -11.36 -1.75
C LEU A 191 -10.41 -10.36 -0.97
N GLY A 192 -10.71 -10.10 0.30
CA GLY A 192 -9.96 -9.16 1.15
C GLY A 192 -8.78 -9.82 1.86
N LYS A 193 -8.97 -11.06 2.34
CA LYS A 193 -7.99 -11.79 3.15
C LYS A 193 -6.60 -11.90 2.50
N ARG A 194 -6.52 -12.01 1.19
CA ARG A 194 -5.26 -12.12 0.45
C ARG A 194 -4.37 -10.86 0.55
N TYR A 195 -4.97 -9.71 0.89
CA TYR A 195 -4.24 -8.47 1.08
C TYR A 195 -3.73 -8.28 2.51
N MET A 196 -4.17 -9.16 3.44
CA MET A 196 -3.80 -9.09 4.84
C MET A 196 -2.56 -9.92 5.15
N LEU A 197 -1.78 -9.44 6.11
CA LEU A 197 -0.72 -10.22 6.72
C LEU A 197 -1.33 -11.40 7.50
N GLY A 198 -0.99 -12.65 7.16
CA GLY A 198 -1.59 -13.85 7.73
C GLY A 198 -1.39 -13.99 9.24
N ASN A 199 -0.30 -13.47 9.79
CA ASN A 199 -0.03 -13.42 11.22
C ASN A 199 -0.04 -12.00 11.79
N ALA A 200 -0.89 -11.11 11.25
CA ALA A 200 -1.07 -9.75 11.73
C ALA A 200 -1.28 -9.63 13.26
N PRO A 201 -2.06 -10.50 13.93
CA PRO A 201 -2.22 -10.42 15.39
C PRO A 201 -0.90 -10.53 16.16
N VAL A 202 0.04 -11.38 15.70
CA VAL A 202 1.37 -11.52 16.32
C VAL A 202 2.20 -10.26 16.16
N LEU A 203 2.18 -9.66 14.96
CA LEU A 203 2.87 -8.39 14.71
C LEU A 203 2.28 -7.28 15.59
N LEU A 204 0.96 -7.15 15.64
CA LEU A 204 0.27 -6.13 16.45
C LEU A 204 0.59 -6.27 17.95
N GLU A 205 0.68 -7.49 18.47
CA GLU A 205 1.09 -7.75 19.85
C GLU A 205 2.52 -7.22 20.12
N ILE A 206 3.46 -7.50 19.21
CA ILE A 206 4.84 -7.01 19.31
C ILE A 206 4.87 -5.47 19.24
N LEU A 207 4.18 -4.86 18.28
CA LEU A 207 4.15 -3.41 18.12
C LEU A 207 3.55 -2.71 19.36
N ASN A 208 2.46 -3.22 19.90
CA ASN A 208 1.85 -2.71 21.13
C ASN A 208 2.81 -2.83 22.33
N LYS A 209 3.47 -3.97 22.50
CA LYS A 209 4.46 -4.21 23.57
C LYS A 209 5.58 -3.18 23.59
N TYR A 210 6.03 -2.74 22.41
CA TYR A 210 7.13 -1.78 22.26
C TYR A 210 6.66 -0.35 21.92
N ASN A 211 5.37 -0.05 22.07
CA ASN A 211 4.78 1.26 21.84
C ASN A 211 5.01 1.83 20.43
N VAL A 212 5.04 0.95 19.42
CA VAL A 212 5.12 1.35 18.00
C VAL A 212 3.72 1.69 17.50
N LYS A 213 3.55 2.87 16.92
CA LYS A 213 2.23 3.42 16.59
C LYS A 213 2.00 3.70 15.11
N LEU A 214 3.03 3.57 14.28
CA LEU A 214 2.96 3.96 12.88
C LEU A 214 3.40 2.85 11.94
N LEU A 215 2.48 2.45 11.06
CA LEU A 215 2.69 1.50 9.96
C LEU A 215 2.44 2.20 8.62
N PHE A 216 3.24 1.86 7.62
CA PHE A 216 3.09 2.33 6.24
C PHE A 216 3.02 1.12 5.33
N THR A 217 1.91 0.99 4.58
CA THR A 217 1.60 -0.17 3.75
C THR A 217 1.14 0.22 2.34
N GLY A 218 1.05 -0.77 1.45
CA GLY A 218 0.48 -0.69 0.11
C GLY A 218 -0.47 -1.84 -0.16
N HIS A 219 -0.27 -2.55 -1.28
CA HIS A 219 -0.87 -3.81 -1.69
C HIS A 219 -2.37 -3.78 -1.99
N LEU A 220 -3.19 -3.17 -1.13
CA LEU A 220 -4.64 -3.10 -1.31
C LEU A 220 -5.06 -2.10 -2.40
N HIS A 221 -4.14 -1.21 -2.80
CA HIS A 221 -4.35 -0.14 -3.77
C HIS A 221 -5.45 0.86 -3.37
N VAL A 222 -5.61 1.11 -2.09
CA VAL A 222 -6.56 2.10 -1.57
C VAL A 222 -5.85 3.20 -0.78
N GLN A 223 -6.42 4.40 -0.82
CA GLN A 223 -6.05 5.49 0.07
C GLN A 223 -6.88 5.37 1.34
N ASP A 224 -6.26 4.92 2.43
CA ASP A 224 -6.96 4.77 3.71
C ASP A 224 -6.02 5.01 4.90
N VAL A 225 -6.58 5.45 6.00
CA VAL A 225 -5.93 5.57 7.31
C VAL A 225 -6.72 4.79 8.34
N ALA A 226 -6.28 3.56 8.59
CA ALA A 226 -6.90 2.68 9.58
C ALA A 226 -6.28 2.87 10.97
N GLN A 227 -7.05 2.60 12.01
CA GLN A 227 -6.61 2.66 13.40
C GLN A 227 -7.10 1.45 14.18
N LEU A 228 -6.18 0.81 14.92
CA LEU A 228 -6.52 -0.23 15.89
C LEU A 228 -5.82 0.07 17.22
N GLY A 229 -6.62 0.42 18.26
CA GLY A 229 -6.07 0.93 19.51
C GLY A 229 -5.28 2.21 19.27
N GLU A 230 -3.99 2.19 19.61
CA GLU A 230 -3.09 3.33 19.41
C GLU A 230 -2.23 3.23 18.14
N ILE A 231 -2.37 2.15 17.36
CA ILE A 231 -1.62 1.93 16.13
C ILE A 231 -2.41 2.49 14.95
N TYR A 232 -1.74 3.30 14.14
CA TYR A 232 -2.24 3.80 12.85
C TYR A 232 -1.51 3.09 11.71
N GLU A 233 -2.27 2.61 10.74
CA GLU A 233 -1.76 2.10 9.47
C GLU A 233 -2.17 3.05 8.34
N ILE A 234 -1.17 3.58 7.64
CA ILE A 234 -1.32 4.47 6.50
C ILE A 234 -1.12 3.63 5.24
N CYS A 235 -2.22 3.17 4.65
CA CYS A 235 -2.23 2.49 3.37
C CYS A 235 -2.19 3.52 2.24
N THR A 236 -1.23 3.37 1.32
CA THR A 236 -1.10 4.23 0.16
C THR A 236 -1.48 3.46 -1.09
N GLY A 237 -2.40 4.01 -1.88
CA GLY A 237 -2.87 3.41 -3.11
C GLY A 237 -1.80 3.35 -4.20
N SER A 238 -2.08 2.58 -5.26
CA SER A 238 -1.13 2.33 -6.33
C SER A 238 -0.95 3.55 -7.25
N LEU A 239 0.31 3.86 -7.56
CA LEU A 239 0.65 4.94 -8.50
C LEU A 239 0.13 4.66 -9.93
N VAL A 240 -0.11 3.41 -10.30
CA VAL A 240 -0.55 2.99 -11.64
C VAL A 240 -2.01 2.54 -11.71
N SER A 241 -2.76 2.77 -10.64
CA SER A 241 -4.20 2.53 -10.60
C SER A 241 -4.96 3.79 -10.18
N TYR A 242 -6.22 3.90 -10.57
CA TYR A 242 -7.05 5.02 -10.13
C TYR A 242 -7.03 5.13 -8.59
N PRO A 243 -6.83 6.30 -8.03
CA PRO A 243 -6.66 7.63 -8.62
C PRO A 243 -5.20 8.09 -8.82
N HIS A 244 -4.21 7.18 -8.94
CA HIS A 244 -2.77 7.45 -9.13
C HIS A 244 -2.15 8.29 -8.00
N PRO A 245 -2.32 7.86 -6.73
CA PRO A 245 -1.97 8.69 -5.59
C PRO A 245 -0.51 8.52 -5.16
N TYR A 246 -0.02 9.51 -4.43
CA TYR A 246 1.14 9.47 -3.57
C TYR A 246 0.92 10.41 -2.39
N ARG A 247 1.72 10.28 -1.33
CA ARG A 247 1.52 11.06 -0.10
C ARG A 247 2.74 11.90 0.25
N VAL A 248 2.48 13.02 0.91
CA VAL A 248 3.46 13.80 1.67
C VAL A 248 3.05 13.79 3.13
N VAL A 249 3.97 13.49 4.01
CA VAL A 249 3.74 13.44 5.45
C VAL A 249 4.68 14.41 6.15
N ASN A 250 4.11 15.34 6.90
CA ASN A 250 4.85 16.22 7.79
C ASN A 250 4.71 15.70 9.22
N VAL A 251 5.83 15.54 9.92
CA VAL A 251 5.89 15.04 11.28
C VAL A 251 6.48 16.08 12.19
N GLN A 252 5.77 16.39 13.29
CA GLN A 252 6.25 17.24 14.35
C GLN A 252 6.07 16.53 15.68
N LYS A 253 7.14 16.38 16.45
CA LYS A 253 7.11 15.84 17.81
C LYS A 253 7.62 16.90 18.78
N ARG A 254 6.76 17.30 19.70
CA ARG A 254 7.05 18.14 20.86
C ARG A 254 6.56 17.42 22.12
N ASP A 255 5.46 17.85 22.71
CA ASP A 255 4.79 17.16 23.82
C ASP A 255 3.95 15.96 23.34
N SER A 256 3.48 16.01 22.10
CA SER A 256 2.80 14.92 21.37
C SER A 256 3.37 14.78 19.97
N LEU A 257 3.12 13.65 19.33
CA LEU A 257 3.47 13.41 17.93
C LEU A 257 2.32 13.85 17.04
N HIS A 258 2.59 14.81 16.17
CA HIS A 258 1.64 15.30 15.18
C HIS A 258 2.06 14.84 13.80
N LEU A 259 1.16 14.19 13.07
CA LEU A 259 1.33 13.87 11.65
C LEU A 259 0.30 14.64 10.85
N HIS A 260 0.75 15.35 9.84
CA HIS A 260 -0.11 15.89 8.80
C HIS A 260 0.16 15.13 7.51
N ILE A 261 -0.85 14.41 7.02
CA ILE A 261 -0.78 13.54 5.84
C ILE A 261 -1.57 14.21 4.74
N GLU A 262 -0.99 14.32 3.55
CA GLU A 262 -1.63 14.89 2.38
C GLU A 262 -1.42 13.97 1.18
N SER A 263 -2.51 13.64 0.48
CA SER A 263 -2.48 12.87 -0.76
C SER A 263 -2.43 13.79 -1.98
N HIS A 264 -1.52 13.50 -2.88
CA HIS A 264 -1.40 14.08 -4.22
C HIS A 264 -1.76 13.02 -5.26
N ARG A 265 -2.06 13.45 -6.49
CA ARG A 265 -2.50 12.55 -7.56
C ARG A 265 -1.90 12.94 -8.89
N ILE A 266 -1.50 11.96 -9.69
CA ILE A 266 -1.13 12.17 -11.08
C ILE A 266 -2.40 12.26 -11.92
N THR A 267 -2.64 13.39 -12.53
CA THR A 267 -3.88 13.65 -13.30
C THR A 267 -3.69 13.58 -14.81
N SER A 268 -2.44 13.63 -15.26
CA SER A 268 -2.10 13.50 -16.69
C SER A 268 -0.63 13.12 -16.83
N VAL A 269 -0.31 12.35 -17.85
CA VAL A 269 1.06 12.11 -18.32
C VAL A 269 1.09 12.15 -19.85
N ALA A 270 2.27 12.13 -20.44
CA ALA A 270 2.42 12.14 -21.90
C ALA A 270 1.58 11.03 -22.55
N GLY A 271 0.73 11.36 -23.49
CA GLY A 271 -0.20 10.43 -24.13
C GLY A 271 -1.53 10.17 -23.37
N TRP A 272 -1.64 10.55 -22.08
CA TRP A 272 -2.79 10.25 -21.22
C TRP A 272 -3.33 11.53 -20.54
N LYS A 273 -3.90 12.44 -21.33
CA LYS A 273 -4.36 13.77 -20.84
C LYS A 273 -5.48 13.68 -19.80
N ASN A 274 -6.35 12.67 -19.89
CA ASN A 274 -7.49 12.45 -18.99
C ASN A 274 -7.25 11.18 -18.17
N LEU A 275 -6.08 11.02 -17.59
CA LEU A 275 -5.68 9.81 -16.90
C LEU A 275 -6.67 9.36 -15.82
N PRO A 276 -7.20 10.20 -14.91
CA PRO A 276 -8.16 9.76 -13.91
C PRO A 276 -9.43 9.15 -14.50
N GLN A 277 -9.97 9.75 -15.57
CA GLN A 277 -11.15 9.19 -16.23
C GLN A 277 -10.84 7.85 -16.89
N ILE A 278 -9.75 7.77 -17.65
CA ILE A 278 -9.34 6.54 -18.35
C ILE A 278 -9.11 5.41 -17.35
N SER A 279 -8.39 5.67 -16.27
CA SER A 279 -8.08 4.66 -15.26
C SER A 279 -9.30 4.25 -14.43
N ARG A 280 -10.24 5.17 -14.18
CA ARG A 280 -11.50 4.87 -13.51
C ARG A 280 -12.38 3.95 -14.38
N GLU A 281 -12.49 4.24 -15.67
CA GLU A 281 -13.17 3.36 -16.64
C GLU A 281 -12.47 2.00 -16.73
N TRP A 282 -11.14 1.99 -16.85
CA TRP A 282 -10.35 0.76 -16.87
C TRP A 282 -10.60 -0.13 -15.65
N LEU A 283 -10.61 0.44 -14.46
CA LEU A 283 -10.90 -0.28 -13.22
C LEU A 283 -12.37 -0.74 -13.18
N GLY A 284 -13.30 0.12 -13.59
CA GLY A 284 -14.71 -0.19 -13.67
C GLY A 284 -15.01 -1.39 -14.57
N ASP A 285 -14.44 -1.41 -15.79
CA ASP A 285 -14.62 -2.52 -16.73
C ASP A 285 -14.12 -3.86 -16.18
N ARG A 286 -13.03 -3.83 -15.40
CA ARG A 286 -12.41 -5.03 -14.81
C ARG A 286 -13.04 -5.46 -13.49
N SER A 287 -13.80 -4.57 -12.86
CA SER A 287 -14.46 -4.84 -11.57
C SER A 287 -15.65 -5.79 -11.70
N TYR A 288 -16.25 -5.90 -12.88
CA TYR A 288 -17.48 -6.67 -13.08
C TYR A 288 -17.44 -8.09 -12.47
N PRO A 289 -16.45 -8.95 -12.78
CA PRO A 289 -16.39 -10.31 -12.22
C PRO A 289 -16.27 -10.33 -10.70
N PHE A 290 -15.56 -9.34 -10.14
CA PHE A 290 -15.39 -9.21 -8.69
C PHE A 290 -16.68 -8.78 -8.02
N MET A 291 -17.40 -7.85 -8.61
CA MET A 291 -18.71 -7.43 -8.09
C MET A 291 -19.74 -8.55 -8.14
N VAL A 292 -19.77 -9.31 -9.22
CA VAL A 292 -20.61 -10.53 -9.31
C VAL A 292 -20.23 -11.50 -8.19
N LYS A 293 -18.94 -11.78 -8.00
CA LYS A 293 -18.47 -12.67 -6.93
C LYS A 293 -18.82 -12.15 -5.53
N LEU A 294 -18.69 -10.84 -5.29
CA LEU A 294 -19.05 -10.21 -4.01
C LEU A 294 -20.55 -10.38 -3.73
N LEU A 295 -21.40 -10.09 -4.70
CA LEU A 295 -22.85 -10.18 -4.59
C LEU A 295 -23.34 -11.62 -4.39
N THR A 296 -22.70 -12.60 -5.04
CA THR A 296 -23.08 -14.03 -4.96
C THR A 296 -22.40 -14.80 -3.82
N SER A 297 -21.52 -14.15 -3.07
CA SER A 297 -20.82 -14.75 -1.91
C SER A 297 -21.47 -14.32 -0.58
N PRO A 298 -21.22 -15.06 0.53
CA PRO A 298 -21.62 -14.60 1.86
C PRO A 298 -21.06 -13.19 2.16
N PRO A 299 -21.81 -12.36 2.87
CA PRO A 299 -23.11 -12.62 3.48
C PRO A 299 -24.30 -12.40 2.56
N LEU A 300 -24.13 -11.85 1.35
CA LEU A 300 -25.23 -11.47 0.43
C LEU A 300 -25.90 -12.67 -0.23
N ASN A 301 -25.13 -13.62 -0.74
CA ASN A 301 -25.60 -14.88 -1.35
C ASN A 301 -26.72 -14.70 -2.39
N LEU A 302 -26.66 -13.62 -3.19
CA LEU A 302 -27.63 -13.42 -4.26
C LEU A 302 -27.49 -14.53 -5.32
N SER A 303 -28.58 -14.86 -5.97
CA SER A 303 -28.51 -15.64 -7.22
C SER A 303 -27.82 -14.82 -8.32
N LEU A 304 -27.28 -15.51 -9.32
CA LEU A 304 -26.61 -14.82 -10.43
C LEU A 304 -27.54 -13.82 -11.17
N PRO A 305 -28.82 -14.13 -11.47
CA PRO A 305 -29.75 -13.17 -12.05
C PRO A 305 -29.96 -11.92 -11.17
N GLU A 306 -30.16 -12.10 -9.86
CA GLU A 306 -30.30 -10.96 -8.93
C GLU A 306 -29.04 -10.12 -8.88
N ALA A 307 -27.84 -10.72 -8.83
CA ALA A 307 -26.58 -10.00 -8.83
C ALA A 307 -26.42 -9.15 -10.11
N GLN A 308 -26.86 -9.65 -11.26
CA GLN A 308 -26.79 -8.93 -12.53
C GLN A 308 -27.65 -7.65 -12.57
N GLU A 309 -28.71 -7.55 -11.76
CA GLU A 309 -29.53 -6.34 -11.67
C GLU A 309 -28.79 -5.16 -11.01
N TYR A 310 -27.82 -5.44 -10.13
CA TYR A 310 -27.13 -4.41 -9.35
C TYR A 310 -25.70 -4.13 -9.79
N VAL A 311 -25.06 -5.10 -10.47
CA VAL A 311 -23.61 -5.03 -10.78
C VAL A 311 -23.22 -3.81 -11.60
N GLU A 312 -24.06 -3.37 -12.56
CA GLU A 312 -23.80 -2.19 -13.38
C GLU A 312 -23.78 -0.89 -12.54
N GLN A 313 -24.62 -0.80 -11.52
CA GLN A 313 -24.66 0.35 -10.61
C GLN A 313 -23.43 0.37 -9.67
N LEU A 314 -22.77 -0.76 -9.48
CA LEU A 314 -21.57 -0.94 -8.66
C LEU A 314 -20.28 -0.92 -9.48
N ARG A 315 -20.34 -0.61 -10.79
CA ARG A 315 -19.19 -0.61 -11.70
C ARG A 315 -17.99 0.15 -11.15
N TYR A 316 -18.22 1.29 -10.50
CA TYR A 316 -17.15 2.13 -9.96
C TYR A 316 -16.91 1.96 -8.46
N PHE A 317 -17.56 1.01 -7.81
CA PHE A 317 -17.47 0.80 -6.36
C PHE A 317 -16.02 0.67 -5.88
N TRP A 318 -15.21 -0.15 -6.57
CA TRP A 318 -13.80 -0.32 -6.21
C TRP A 318 -12.95 0.91 -6.53
N ALA A 319 -13.27 1.65 -7.57
CA ALA A 319 -12.60 2.92 -7.87
C ALA A 319 -12.88 3.95 -6.78
N ASP A 320 -14.10 4.02 -6.30
CA ASP A 320 -14.50 4.95 -5.25
C ASP A 320 -13.90 4.56 -3.89
N ILE A 321 -13.77 3.27 -3.59
CA ILE A 321 -12.99 2.77 -2.43
C ILE A 321 -11.51 3.15 -2.58
N ALA A 322 -10.91 2.87 -3.73
CA ALA A 322 -9.49 3.16 -3.97
C ALA A 322 -9.15 4.64 -3.80
N GLN A 323 -10.10 5.52 -4.09
CA GLN A 323 -9.96 6.95 -3.95
C GLN A 323 -9.85 7.42 -2.49
N GLY A 324 -10.44 6.69 -1.53
CA GLY A 324 -10.58 7.10 -0.12
C GLY A 324 -11.65 8.18 0.09
N ASP A 325 -12.04 8.41 1.33
CA ASP A 325 -12.97 9.46 1.77
C ASP A 325 -14.36 9.39 1.10
N THR A 326 -14.77 8.22 0.60
CA THR A 326 -16.02 8.06 -0.15
C THR A 326 -17.18 7.71 0.77
N CYS A 327 -18.33 8.36 0.54
CA CYS A 327 -19.61 8.02 1.18
C CYS A 327 -20.55 7.41 0.16
N PHE A 328 -20.92 6.14 0.36
CA PHE A 328 -21.81 5.40 -0.53
C PHE A 328 -23.27 5.64 -0.21
N ASN A 329 -24.07 5.89 -1.23
CA ASN A 329 -25.51 6.03 -1.11
C ASN A 329 -26.21 5.33 -2.29
N PHE A 330 -26.92 4.24 -2.01
CA PHE A 330 -27.66 3.45 -2.98
C PHE A 330 -29.15 3.41 -2.58
N PRO A 331 -29.91 4.53 -2.75
CA PRO A 331 -31.28 4.63 -2.24
C PRO A 331 -32.23 3.62 -2.88
N ASP A 332 -31.97 3.22 -4.11
CA ASP A 332 -32.79 2.28 -4.89
C ASP A 332 -32.49 0.81 -4.60
N PHE A 333 -31.44 0.53 -3.82
CA PHE A 333 -31.11 -0.84 -3.44
C PHE A 333 -32.02 -1.35 -2.33
N PRO A 334 -32.33 -2.66 -2.31
CA PRO A 334 -32.98 -3.30 -1.16
C PRO A 334 -32.21 -3.02 0.14
N PRO A 335 -32.90 -2.94 1.28
CA PRO A 335 -32.27 -2.54 2.56
C PRO A 335 -31.04 -3.36 2.92
N LEU A 336 -31.03 -4.67 2.65
CA LEU A 336 -29.88 -5.54 2.91
C LEU A 336 -28.63 -5.11 2.11
N LEU A 337 -28.79 -4.92 0.80
CA LEU A 337 -27.68 -4.49 -0.08
C LEU A 337 -27.23 -3.07 0.25
N ARG A 338 -28.17 -2.16 0.47
CA ARG A 338 -27.86 -0.77 0.85
C ARG A 338 -27.00 -0.73 2.11
N ASN A 339 -27.43 -1.40 3.17
CA ASN A 339 -26.70 -1.45 4.44
C ASN A 339 -25.31 -2.10 4.25
N TYR A 340 -25.22 -3.14 3.42
CA TYR A 340 -23.95 -3.81 3.13
C TYR A 340 -22.95 -2.87 2.45
N PHE A 341 -23.36 -2.13 1.42
CA PHE A 341 -22.45 -1.21 0.72
C PHE A 341 -22.20 0.08 1.50
N GLN A 342 -23.14 0.53 2.30
CA GLN A 342 -23.01 1.73 3.13
C GLN A 342 -21.90 1.58 4.19
N GLN A 343 -21.65 0.38 4.71
CA GLN A 343 -20.58 0.14 5.70
C GLN A 343 -19.16 0.44 5.17
N TYR A 344 -18.97 0.50 3.83
CA TYR A 344 -17.71 0.90 3.21
C TYR A 344 -17.54 2.42 3.11
N SER A 345 -18.49 3.19 3.60
CA SER A 345 -18.40 4.64 3.59
C SER A 345 -17.43 5.15 4.65
N ALA A 346 -16.71 6.21 4.31
CA ALA A 346 -15.86 6.96 5.22
C ALA A 346 -16.72 7.78 6.20
N ILE A 347 -17.34 7.09 7.18
CA ILE A 347 -18.24 7.70 8.18
C ILE A 347 -17.83 7.25 9.59
N THR A 348 -18.15 8.10 10.57
CA THR A 348 -18.02 7.77 11.99
C THR A 348 -19.18 6.87 12.45
N SER A 349 -19.08 6.33 13.68
CA SER A 349 -20.20 5.63 14.34
C SER A 349 -21.47 6.47 14.46
N GLU A 350 -21.35 7.79 14.41
CA GLU A 350 -22.45 8.76 14.47
C GLU A 350 -22.96 9.14 13.08
N GLN A 351 -22.59 8.41 12.04
CA GLN A 351 -22.98 8.64 10.65
C GLN A 351 -22.52 10.02 10.09
N GLN A 352 -21.47 10.60 10.66
CA GLN A 352 -20.86 11.82 10.12
C GLN A 352 -19.67 11.46 9.22
N PRO A 353 -19.39 12.21 8.14
CA PRO A 353 -18.21 11.98 7.30
C PRO A 353 -16.93 11.98 8.13
N LYS A 354 -16.09 10.95 7.94
CA LYS A 354 -14.74 10.83 8.52
C LYS A 354 -13.74 10.89 7.37
N LEU A 355 -13.41 12.09 6.94
CA LEU A 355 -12.55 12.33 5.78
C LEU A 355 -11.09 12.45 6.22
N ILE A 356 -10.41 11.31 6.40
CA ILE A 356 -9.01 11.23 6.85
C ILE A 356 -8.10 10.44 5.93
N ASP A 357 -8.65 9.86 4.84
CA ASP A 357 -7.87 8.98 3.98
C ASP A 357 -6.93 9.75 3.06
N ASN A 358 -7.38 10.90 2.58
CA ASN A 358 -6.60 11.75 1.69
C ASN A 358 -5.92 12.92 2.41
N GLN A 359 -6.52 13.40 3.49
CA GLN A 359 -5.97 14.49 4.28
C GLN A 359 -6.24 14.23 5.77
N ALA A 360 -5.20 13.95 6.54
CA ALA A 360 -5.34 13.66 7.96
C ALA A 360 -4.40 14.52 8.81
N SER A 361 -4.90 14.88 9.99
CA SER A 361 -4.10 15.45 11.07
C SER A 361 -4.22 14.54 12.28
N LEU A 362 -3.22 13.69 12.51
CA LEU A 362 -3.20 12.73 13.61
C LEU A 362 -2.41 13.32 14.78
N ILE A 363 -2.96 13.19 15.98
CA ILE A 363 -2.27 13.52 17.23
C ILE A 363 -2.11 12.22 18.02
N ILE A 364 -0.87 11.80 18.21
CA ILE A 364 -0.53 10.52 18.81
C ILE A 364 0.16 10.79 20.15
N SER A 365 -0.38 10.22 21.22
CA SER A 365 0.25 10.28 22.55
C SER A 365 1.59 9.54 22.51
N THR A 366 2.62 10.12 23.08
CA THR A 366 3.99 9.57 23.09
C THR A 366 4.35 9.01 24.46
#